data_12984f51e2c48520251b323c9d9f2e41
#
_entry.id   12984f51e2c48520251b323c9d9f2e41
#
_cell.length_a   1.000
_cell.length_b   1.000
_cell.length_c   1.000
_cell.angle_alpha   90.00
_cell.angle_beta   90.00
_cell.angle_gamma   90.00
#
_symmetry.space_group_name_H-M   'P 1'
#
loop_
_entity.id
_entity.type
_entity.pdbx_description
1 polymer ?
#
loop_
_entity_poly.entity_id
_entity_poly.type
_entity_poly.pdbx_seq_one_letter_code
_entity_poly.pdbx_strand_id
1 'polypeptide(L)'
;MLDDRVTPDDVERDRGSVMPMAVILVTFLMIGSWSLISASQQWAARRDVQGVAAAAARAGAQGDQNALRRGAVLDPDAAVERAQAIVTAAGYSGAVSVDGGTVTVSVSAGIDYAFPAPGFPGTVQASASAVAVSGVTGEEGG
;
A
#
# COMPACT_ATOMS: atom_id res chain seq x y z
N MET A 1 -41.98 48.11 -31.42
CA MET A 1 -41.91 46.95 -32.30
C MET A 1 -40.41 46.72 -32.58
N LEU A 2 -39.75 45.98 -31.70
CA LEU A 2 -38.30 45.68 -31.77
C LEU A 2 -38.16 44.45 -32.65
N ASP A 3 -37.59 44.65 -33.84
CA ASP A 3 -37.28 43.60 -34.80
C ASP A 3 -35.95 42.95 -34.35
N ASP A 4 -36.09 41.92 -33.54
CA ASP A 4 -34.96 41.15 -33.03
C ASP A 4 -34.56 40.11 -34.11
N ARG A 5 -33.96 40.64 -35.20
CA ARG A 5 -33.38 39.80 -36.23
C ARG A 5 -32.06 39.27 -35.73
N VAL A 6 -32.09 38.09 -35.12
CA VAL A 6 -30.90 37.27 -34.93
C VAL A 6 -30.29 37.00 -36.31
N THR A 7 -29.19 37.65 -36.60
CA THR A 7 -28.50 37.48 -37.87
C THR A 7 -27.82 36.10 -37.89
N PRO A 8 -27.80 35.42 -39.06
CA PRO A 8 -27.13 34.08 -39.17
C PRO A 8 -25.68 34.07 -38.79
N ASP A 9 -25.00 35.21 -38.83
CA ASP A 9 -23.61 35.39 -38.46
C ASP A 9 -23.33 35.17 -36.96
N ASP A 10 -24.30 35.41 -36.07
CA ASP A 10 -24.11 35.21 -34.64
C ASP A 10 -24.10 33.73 -34.26
N VAL A 11 -24.81 32.89 -35.00
CA VAL A 11 -24.86 31.44 -34.76
C VAL A 11 -23.57 30.76 -35.24
N GLU A 12 -22.87 31.33 -36.22
CA GLU A 12 -21.65 30.77 -36.77
C GLU A 12 -20.43 31.10 -35.90
N ARG A 13 -20.43 32.23 -35.20
CA ARG A 13 -19.40 32.60 -34.22
C ARG A 13 -19.41 31.71 -32.96
N ASP A 14 -20.57 31.27 -32.51
CA ASP A 14 -20.71 30.39 -31.36
C ASP A 14 -20.22 28.96 -31.64
N ARG A 15 -20.31 28.49 -32.87
CA ARG A 15 -19.82 27.14 -33.24
C ARG A 15 -18.31 26.98 -33.18
N GLY A 16 -17.55 28.06 -33.38
CA GLY A 16 -16.10 28.05 -33.30
C GLY A 16 -15.55 27.99 -31.87
N SER A 17 -16.32 28.44 -30.88
CA SER A 17 -15.89 28.54 -29.48
C SER A 17 -16.03 27.23 -28.70
N VAL A 18 -16.93 26.34 -29.10
CA VAL A 18 -17.24 25.10 -28.36
C VAL A 18 -16.18 24.00 -28.62
N MET A 19 -15.60 23.96 -29.84
CA MET A 19 -14.61 22.94 -30.19
C MET A 19 -13.34 22.97 -29.32
N PRO A 20 -12.66 24.12 -29.12
CA PRO A 20 -11.47 24.14 -28.28
C PRO A 20 -11.80 23.81 -26.82
N MET A 21 -12.96 24.21 -26.33
CA MET A 21 -13.41 23.87 -24.97
C MET A 21 -13.67 22.37 -24.81
N ALA A 22 -14.26 21.71 -25.80
CA ALA A 22 -14.47 20.26 -25.80
C ALA A 22 -13.14 19.49 -25.82
N VAL A 23 -12.16 19.92 -26.60
CA VAL A 23 -10.83 19.31 -26.65
C VAL A 23 -10.11 19.43 -25.31
N ILE A 24 -10.17 20.60 -24.68
CA ILE A 24 -9.59 20.81 -23.33
C ILE A 24 -10.27 19.91 -22.31
N LEU A 25 -11.60 19.82 -22.31
CA LEU A 25 -12.35 18.98 -21.39
C LEU A 25 -11.99 17.50 -21.54
N VAL A 26 -11.95 16.99 -22.76
CA VAL A 26 -11.57 15.60 -23.06
C VAL A 26 -10.14 15.31 -22.59
N THR A 27 -9.21 16.24 -22.82
CA THR A 27 -7.82 16.11 -22.38
C THR A 27 -7.73 16.03 -20.84
N PHE A 28 -8.47 16.91 -20.14
CA PHE A 28 -8.54 16.88 -18.68
C PHE A 28 -9.14 15.57 -18.14
N LEU A 29 -10.18 15.06 -18.77
CA LEU A 29 -10.79 13.78 -18.41
C LEU A 29 -9.84 12.61 -18.65
N MET A 30 -9.06 12.61 -19.72
CA MET A 30 -8.07 11.59 -19.98
C MET A 30 -6.95 11.60 -18.93
N ILE A 31 -6.40 12.77 -18.61
CA ILE A 31 -5.36 12.93 -17.58
C ILE A 31 -5.89 12.52 -16.20
N GLY A 32 -7.11 12.95 -15.86
CA GLY A 32 -7.75 12.59 -14.59
C GLY A 32 -7.98 11.09 -14.45
N SER A 33 -8.48 10.44 -15.48
CA SER A 33 -8.70 8.98 -15.49
C SER A 33 -7.40 8.21 -15.31
N TRP A 34 -6.33 8.65 -15.97
CA TRP A 34 -5.02 8.05 -15.87
C TRP A 34 -4.44 8.15 -14.44
N SER A 35 -4.55 9.34 -13.83
CA SER A 35 -4.11 9.55 -12.45
C SER A 35 -4.83 8.65 -11.46
N LEU A 36 -6.13 8.41 -11.66
CA LEU A 36 -6.93 7.54 -10.79
C LEU A 36 -6.47 6.08 -10.86
N ILE A 37 -6.19 5.57 -12.06
CA ILE A 37 -5.71 4.20 -12.26
C ILE A 37 -4.36 4.01 -11.58
N SER A 38 -3.42 4.93 -11.75
CA SER A 38 -2.10 4.86 -11.11
C SER A 38 -2.19 4.91 -9.59
N ALA A 39 -3.07 5.75 -9.04
CA ALA A 39 -3.31 5.82 -7.59
C ALA A 39 -3.88 4.50 -7.04
N SER A 40 -4.83 3.88 -7.73
CA SER A 40 -5.43 2.61 -7.28
C SER A 40 -4.41 1.47 -7.22
N GLN A 41 -3.49 1.38 -8.17
CA GLN A 41 -2.40 0.40 -8.18
C GLN A 41 -1.45 0.59 -6.99
N GLN A 42 -1.12 1.83 -6.65
CA GLN A 42 -0.28 2.14 -5.49
C GLN A 42 -0.95 1.75 -4.17
N TRP A 43 -2.27 1.98 -4.03
CA TRP A 43 -3.00 1.58 -2.84
C TRP A 43 -3.09 0.07 -2.67
N ALA A 44 -3.30 -0.67 -3.76
CA ALA A 44 -3.32 -2.14 -3.75
C ALA A 44 -1.95 -2.67 -3.31
N ALA A 45 -0.86 -2.22 -3.94
CA ALA A 45 0.49 -2.63 -3.60
C ALA A 45 0.86 -2.34 -2.13
N ARG A 46 0.45 -1.19 -1.59
CA ARG A 46 0.66 -0.88 -0.17
C ARG A 46 -0.06 -1.84 0.77
N ARG A 47 -1.29 -2.20 0.47
CA ARG A 47 -2.06 -3.17 1.28
C ARG A 47 -1.42 -4.54 1.27
N ASP A 48 -0.96 -5.01 0.12
CA ASP A 48 -0.31 -6.30 -0.03
C ASP A 48 0.99 -6.36 0.76
N VAL A 49 1.87 -5.36 0.60
CA VAL A 49 3.15 -5.27 1.33
C VAL A 49 2.90 -5.18 2.83
N GLN A 50 1.90 -4.41 3.27
CA GLN A 50 1.55 -4.29 4.68
C GLN A 50 0.98 -5.59 5.24
N GLY A 51 0.18 -6.31 4.45
CA GLY A 51 -0.32 -7.64 4.81
C GLY A 51 0.80 -8.64 5.03
N VAL A 52 1.76 -8.67 4.12
CA VAL A 52 2.95 -9.56 4.23
C VAL A 52 3.82 -9.18 5.41
N ALA A 53 4.10 -7.88 5.63
CA ALA A 53 4.87 -7.43 6.79
C ALA A 53 4.21 -7.84 8.11
N ALA A 54 2.89 -7.67 8.22
CA ALA A 54 2.13 -8.06 9.41
C ALA A 54 2.08 -9.59 9.61
N ALA A 55 1.96 -10.37 8.54
CA ALA A 55 1.99 -11.83 8.61
C ALA A 55 3.38 -12.33 9.04
N ALA A 56 4.44 -11.78 8.45
CA ALA A 56 5.82 -12.13 8.78
C ALA A 56 6.17 -11.77 10.23
N ALA A 57 5.79 -10.57 10.71
CA ALA A 57 6.01 -10.17 12.08
C ALA A 57 5.31 -11.11 13.08
N ARG A 58 4.05 -11.47 12.79
CA ARG A 58 3.30 -12.44 13.61
C ARG A 58 3.94 -13.82 13.60
N ALA A 59 4.37 -14.32 12.43
CA ALA A 59 5.01 -15.62 12.32
C ALA A 59 6.34 -15.66 13.11
N GLY A 60 7.13 -14.60 13.04
CA GLY A 60 8.34 -14.45 13.86
C GLY A 60 8.04 -14.44 15.35
N ALA A 61 7.04 -13.66 15.78
CA ALA A 61 6.70 -13.52 17.19
C ALA A 61 5.99 -14.76 17.79
N GLN A 62 5.29 -15.55 16.97
CA GLN A 62 4.60 -16.76 17.46
C GLN A 62 5.53 -17.86 17.96
N GLY A 63 6.76 -17.92 17.49
CA GLY A 63 7.81 -18.83 17.95
C GLY A 63 7.34 -20.27 18.12
N ASP A 64 8.04 -21.02 18.97
CA ASP A 64 7.51 -22.26 19.54
C ASP A 64 6.59 -21.89 20.72
N GLN A 65 5.29 -21.84 20.44
CA GLN A 65 4.27 -21.46 21.44
C GLN A 65 4.34 -22.36 22.70
N ASN A 66 4.74 -23.60 22.55
CA ASN A 66 4.90 -24.52 23.70
C ASN A 66 6.10 -24.14 24.56
N ALA A 67 7.18 -23.70 23.94
CA ALA A 67 8.35 -23.21 24.66
C ALA A 67 8.07 -21.88 25.35
N LEU A 68 7.40 -20.94 24.68
CA LEU A 68 7.00 -19.66 25.25
C LEU A 68 6.03 -19.82 26.43
N ARG A 69 5.08 -20.75 26.35
CA ARG A 69 4.18 -21.07 27.46
C ARG A 69 4.89 -21.65 28.68
N ARG A 70 6.04 -22.27 28.50
CA ARG A 70 6.90 -22.76 29.58
C ARG A 70 7.90 -21.72 30.10
N GLY A 71 7.74 -20.46 29.67
CA GLY A 71 8.61 -19.35 30.10
C GLY A 71 9.92 -19.21 29.33
N ALA A 72 10.07 -19.91 28.19
CA ALA A 72 11.22 -19.71 27.35
C ALA A 72 11.20 -18.32 26.70
N VAL A 73 12.36 -17.73 26.54
CA VAL A 73 12.54 -16.47 25.81
C VAL A 73 12.49 -16.75 24.31
N LEU A 74 11.93 -15.82 23.56
CA LEU A 74 11.92 -15.90 22.09
C LEU A 74 13.37 -15.99 21.58
N ASP A 75 13.67 -17.03 20.80
CA ASP A 75 14.93 -17.15 20.08
C ASP A 75 14.95 -16.16 18.91
N PRO A 76 15.84 -15.14 18.94
CA PRO A 76 15.86 -14.11 17.90
C PRO A 76 16.18 -14.67 16.51
N ASP A 77 17.12 -15.62 16.42
CA ASP A 77 17.55 -16.16 15.13
C ASP A 77 16.45 -16.98 14.47
N ALA A 78 15.77 -17.83 15.24
CA ALA A 78 14.63 -18.58 14.76
C ALA A 78 13.43 -17.68 14.41
N ALA A 79 13.25 -16.57 15.11
CA ALA A 79 12.22 -15.59 14.78
C ALA A 79 12.51 -14.88 13.47
N VAL A 80 13.74 -14.46 13.24
CA VAL A 80 14.20 -13.85 11.99
C VAL A 80 14.01 -14.82 10.83
N GLU A 81 14.45 -16.07 10.97
CA GLU A 81 14.32 -17.08 9.91
C GLU A 81 12.86 -17.29 9.50
N ARG A 82 11.96 -17.45 10.47
CA ARG A 82 10.52 -17.62 10.19
C ARG A 82 9.90 -16.40 9.50
N ALA A 83 10.22 -15.20 9.97
CA ALA A 83 9.72 -13.98 9.37
C ALA A 83 10.25 -13.79 7.94
N GLN A 84 11.54 -14.05 7.74
CA GLN A 84 12.19 -13.96 6.44
C GLN A 84 11.60 -14.97 5.43
N ALA A 85 11.28 -16.18 5.88
CA ALA A 85 10.65 -17.19 5.03
C ALA A 85 9.30 -16.73 4.47
N ILE A 86 8.49 -16.02 5.26
CA ILE A 86 7.22 -15.46 4.81
C ILE A 86 7.43 -14.36 3.77
N VAL A 87 8.37 -13.43 4.02
CA VAL A 87 8.68 -12.34 3.09
C VAL A 87 9.17 -12.89 1.75
N THR A 88 10.07 -13.87 1.79
CA THR A 88 10.64 -14.51 0.59
C THR A 88 9.59 -15.33 -0.16
N ALA A 89 8.74 -16.08 0.55
CA ALA A 89 7.65 -16.85 -0.06
C ALA A 89 6.62 -15.95 -0.77
N ALA A 90 6.45 -14.72 -0.29
CA ALA A 90 5.60 -13.72 -0.95
C ALA A 90 6.29 -13.03 -2.15
N GLY A 91 7.57 -13.32 -2.41
CA GLY A 91 8.34 -12.74 -3.51
C GLY A 91 8.82 -11.31 -3.26
N TYR A 92 8.84 -10.87 -2.01
CA TYR A 92 9.28 -9.53 -1.62
C TYR A 92 10.69 -9.53 -1.00
N SER A 93 11.27 -8.34 -0.89
CA SER A 93 12.49 -8.11 -0.15
C SER A 93 12.17 -7.38 1.15
N GLY A 94 12.88 -7.73 2.23
CA GLY A 94 12.61 -7.10 3.52
C GLY A 94 13.73 -7.33 4.52
N ALA A 95 13.71 -6.54 5.59
CA ALA A 95 14.58 -6.65 6.75
C ALA A 95 13.74 -7.03 7.98
N VAL A 96 14.29 -7.91 8.80
CA VAL A 96 13.68 -8.35 10.05
C VAL A 96 14.62 -7.95 11.18
N SER A 97 14.08 -7.35 12.22
CA SER A 97 14.79 -7.06 13.47
C SER A 97 14.00 -7.59 14.66
N VAL A 98 14.73 -8.08 15.64
CA VAL A 98 14.15 -8.59 16.90
C VAL A 98 14.79 -7.83 18.05
N ASP A 99 13.96 -7.23 18.89
CA ASP A 99 14.37 -6.51 20.08
C ASP A 99 13.51 -6.94 21.27
N GLY A 100 14.15 -7.58 22.24
CA GLY A 100 13.51 -8.08 23.46
C GLY A 100 12.43 -9.12 23.20
N GLY A 101 11.40 -9.04 22.74
CA GLY A 101 10.31 -9.95 22.38
C GLY A 101 9.49 -9.38 21.24
N THR A 102 9.93 -8.25 20.69
CA THR A 102 9.26 -7.58 19.58
C THR A 102 9.95 -7.90 18.27
N VAL A 103 9.21 -8.45 17.33
CA VAL A 103 9.68 -8.72 15.97
C VAL A 103 9.15 -7.61 15.07
N THR A 104 10.06 -6.87 14.45
CA THR A 104 9.73 -5.82 13.48
C THR A 104 10.17 -6.24 12.09
N VAL A 105 9.27 -6.19 11.14
CA VAL A 105 9.52 -6.56 9.74
C VAL A 105 9.25 -5.36 8.86
N SER A 106 10.22 -4.99 8.05
CA SER A 106 10.09 -3.97 7.01
C SER A 106 10.16 -4.65 5.65
N VAL A 107 9.16 -4.45 4.81
CA VAL A 107 9.04 -5.06 3.48
C VAL A 107 9.01 -3.97 2.43
N SER A 108 9.71 -4.19 1.32
CA SER A 108 9.71 -3.33 0.16
C SER A 108 9.34 -4.11 -1.09
N ALA A 109 8.55 -3.49 -1.96
CA ALA A 109 8.16 -4.03 -3.25
C ALA A 109 8.26 -2.98 -4.34
N GLY A 110 8.68 -3.39 -5.55
CA GLY A 110 8.55 -2.60 -6.76
C GLY A 110 7.09 -2.54 -7.20
N ILE A 111 6.70 -1.44 -7.81
CA ILE A 111 5.39 -1.31 -8.48
C ILE A 111 5.65 -1.21 -9.97
N ASP A 112 5.13 -2.19 -10.69
CA ASP A 112 5.05 -2.12 -12.15
C ASP A 112 3.74 -1.43 -12.54
N TYR A 113 3.83 -0.15 -12.87
CA TYR A 113 2.67 0.58 -13.37
C TYR A 113 2.37 0.14 -14.81
N ALA A 114 1.12 -0.15 -15.10
CA ALA A 114 0.67 -0.42 -16.47
C ALA A 114 0.99 0.74 -17.43
N PHE A 115 1.03 1.96 -16.87
CA PHE A 115 1.47 3.17 -17.56
C PHE A 115 2.33 3.98 -16.60
N PRO A 116 3.63 4.18 -16.90
CA PRO A 116 4.49 4.99 -16.06
C PRO A 116 4.00 6.44 -16.03
N ALA A 117 3.64 6.91 -14.83
CA ALA A 117 3.20 8.28 -14.62
C ALA A 117 4.29 9.04 -13.86
N PRO A 118 4.73 10.20 -14.35
CA PRO A 118 5.69 11.03 -13.63
C PRO A 118 5.10 11.47 -12.28
N GLY A 119 5.90 11.35 -11.21
CA GLY A 119 5.49 11.73 -9.85
C GLY A 119 4.97 10.57 -8.98
N PHE A 120 4.83 9.35 -9.52
CA PHE A 120 4.49 8.18 -8.70
C PHE A 120 5.76 7.38 -8.36
N PRO A 121 5.99 7.03 -7.07
CA PRO A 121 7.17 6.25 -6.68
C PRO A 121 7.07 4.82 -7.22
N GLY A 122 8.16 4.32 -7.81
CA GLY A 122 8.25 2.95 -8.32
C GLY A 122 8.39 1.87 -7.25
N THR A 123 8.41 2.26 -5.97
CA THR A 123 8.53 1.34 -4.84
C THR A 123 7.59 1.72 -3.72
N VAL A 124 7.06 0.71 -3.03
CA VAL A 124 6.34 0.87 -1.76
C VAL A 124 7.08 0.16 -0.66
N GLN A 125 6.99 0.72 0.54
CA GLN A 125 7.53 0.12 1.74
C GLN A 125 6.44 0.09 2.82
N ALA A 126 6.43 -0.98 3.60
CA ALA A 126 5.60 -1.10 4.78
C ALA A 126 6.38 -1.80 5.89
N SER A 127 6.08 -1.44 7.12
CA SER A 127 6.65 -2.10 8.29
C SER A 127 5.54 -2.50 9.25
N ALA A 128 5.72 -3.63 9.91
CA ALA A 128 4.84 -4.10 10.96
C ALA A 128 5.65 -4.71 12.10
N SER A 129 5.14 -4.62 13.31
CA SER A 129 5.74 -5.24 14.48
C SER A 129 4.72 -6.12 15.20
N ALA A 130 5.22 -7.19 15.81
CA ALA A 130 4.45 -8.06 16.66
C ALA A 130 5.26 -8.41 17.90
N VAL A 131 4.58 -8.51 19.03
CA VAL A 131 5.21 -8.87 20.31
C VAL A 131 4.92 -10.33 20.60
N ALA A 132 5.98 -11.06 20.97
CA ALA A 132 5.83 -12.42 21.48
C ALA A 132 5.16 -12.35 22.85
N VAL A 133 3.95 -12.87 22.95
CA VAL A 133 3.26 -12.99 24.24
C VAL A 133 3.75 -14.26 24.92
N SER A 134 4.70 -14.11 25.84
CA SER A 134 4.94 -15.15 26.85
C SER A 134 3.68 -15.22 27.71
N GLY A 135 3.06 -16.39 27.80
CA GLY A 135 1.89 -16.58 28.65
C GLY A 135 2.27 -16.22 30.07
N VAL A 136 1.86 -15.05 30.54
CA VAL A 136 1.85 -14.73 31.95
C VAL A 136 0.76 -15.61 32.56
N THR A 137 1.17 -16.68 33.21
CA THR A 137 0.32 -17.28 34.26
C THR A 137 0.12 -16.18 35.27
N GLY A 138 -1.04 -15.54 35.23
CA GLY A 138 -1.47 -14.66 36.30
C GLY A 138 -1.50 -15.52 37.56
N GLU A 139 -0.51 -15.36 38.39
CA GLU A 139 -0.56 -15.79 39.78
C GLU A 139 -1.53 -14.81 40.46
N GLU A 140 -2.80 -15.16 40.44
CA GLU A 140 -3.74 -14.61 41.40
C GLU A 140 -3.30 -15.13 42.76
N GLY A 141 -2.51 -14.30 43.44
CA GLY A 141 -2.24 -14.48 44.84
C GLY A 141 -3.56 -14.48 45.63
N GLY A 142 -3.81 -15.59 46.27
CA GLY A 142 -4.86 -15.73 47.25
C GLY A 142 -4.65 -14.83 48.46
#